data_e1c3587a377b89b5f5b6280e521c853a
#
_entry.id   e1c3587a377b89b5f5b6280e521c853a
#
_cell.length_a   1.000
_cell.length_b   1.000
_cell.length_c   1.000
_cell.angle_alpha   90.00
_cell.angle_beta   90.00
_cell.angle_gamma   90.00
#
_symmetry.space_group_name_H-M   'P 1'
#
loop_
_entity.id
_entity.type
_entity.pdbx_description
1 polymer ?
#
loop_
_entity_poly.entity_id
_entity_poly.type
_entity_poly.pdbx_seq_one_letter_code
_entity_poly.pdbx_strand_id
1 'polypeptide(L)'
;MNPSELPSISIILTGHNEESSIRDAIRSVFGQDYEGPVEIILSDDGSSDGTFSVMQEMAAQYRGPYRVILNRNETPLGRGPHIRQAVGLASHEWILRQDGDDCSFPWRCRLFAWAVMERPDAVAVV
;
A
#
# COMPACT_ATOMS: atom_id res chain seq x y z
N MET A 1 -18.86 7.40 14.55
CA MET A 1 -17.45 7.85 14.66
C MET A 1 -17.09 8.64 13.43
N ASN A 2 -16.44 9.79 13.60
CA ASN A 2 -15.95 10.57 12.47
C ASN A 2 -14.86 9.80 11.73
N PRO A 3 -14.79 9.91 10.39
CA PRO A 3 -13.71 9.26 9.64
C PRO A 3 -12.31 9.61 10.13
N SER A 4 -12.07 10.84 10.61
CA SER A 4 -10.77 11.25 11.13
C SER A 4 -10.39 10.56 12.44
N GLU A 5 -11.33 9.94 13.14
CA GLU A 5 -11.09 9.22 14.38
C GLU A 5 -10.80 7.73 14.15
N LEU A 6 -10.98 7.25 12.92
CA LEU A 6 -10.64 5.90 12.56
C LEU A 6 -9.12 5.74 12.46
N PRO A 7 -8.59 4.53 12.68
CA PRO A 7 -7.15 4.29 12.52
C PRO A 7 -6.63 4.78 11.18
N SER A 8 -5.49 5.47 11.20
CA SER A 8 -4.83 5.90 9.98
C SER A 8 -3.91 4.78 9.47
N ILE A 9 -4.01 4.49 8.18
CA ILE A 9 -3.37 3.32 7.57
C ILE A 9 -2.49 3.77 6.41
N SER A 10 -1.25 3.25 6.37
CA SER A 10 -0.39 3.33 5.20
C SER A 10 -0.36 1.94 4.57
N ILE A 11 -0.80 1.84 3.31
CA ILE A 11 -0.66 0.60 2.55
C ILE A 11 0.64 0.71 1.76
N ILE A 12 1.57 -0.20 1.99
CA ILE A 12 2.80 -0.26 1.20
C ILE A 12 2.71 -1.42 0.22
N LEU A 13 2.79 -1.11 -1.07
CA LEU A 13 2.78 -2.08 -2.15
C LEU A 13 4.14 -2.05 -2.81
N THR A 14 4.89 -3.14 -2.68
CA THR A 14 6.24 -3.27 -3.22
C THR A 14 6.23 -4.17 -4.43
N GLY A 15 6.98 -3.80 -5.47
CA GLY A 15 7.09 -4.57 -6.69
C GLY A 15 8.52 -4.67 -7.18
N HIS A 16 8.84 -5.80 -7.81
CA HIS A 16 10.08 -6.01 -8.53
C HIS A 16 9.82 -7.00 -9.66
N ASN A 17 9.90 -6.52 -10.91
CA ASN A 17 9.66 -7.33 -12.10
C ASN A 17 8.33 -8.09 -12.05
N GLU A 18 7.25 -7.35 -11.77
CA GLU A 18 5.90 -7.89 -11.62
C GLU A 18 4.92 -7.23 -12.59
N GLU A 19 5.38 -6.89 -13.79
CA GLU A 19 4.59 -6.17 -14.80
C GLU A 19 3.25 -6.84 -15.08
N SER A 20 3.19 -8.18 -15.09
CA SER A 20 1.97 -8.92 -15.43
C SER A 20 0.92 -8.91 -14.33
N SER A 21 1.30 -8.67 -13.08
CA SER A 21 0.38 -8.74 -11.93
C SER A 21 0.16 -7.39 -11.24
N ILE A 22 1.10 -6.45 -11.39
CA ILE A 22 1.11 -5.22 -10.59
C ILE A 22 -0.15 -4.37 -10.77
N ARG A 23 -0.73 -4.35 -11.98
CA ARG A 23 -1.94 -3.55 -12.25
C ARG A 23 -3.11 -4.01 -11.39
N ASP A 24 -3.33 -5.31 -11.30
CA ASP A 24 -4.42 -5.87 -10.49
C ASP A 24 -4.15 -5.66 -8.99
N ALA A 25 -2.90 -5.80 -8.58
CA ALA A 25 -2.50 -5.53 -7.20
C ALA A 25 -2.81 -4.09 -6.80
N ILE A 26 -2.43 -3.12 -7.64
CA ILE A 26 -2.69 -1.70 -7.41
C ILE A 26 -4.19 -1.41 -7.40
N ARG A 27 -4.92 -1.97 -8.36
CA ARG A 27 -6.37 -1.78 -8.42
C ARG A 27 -7.05 -2.25 -7.14
N SER A 28 -6.56 -3.33 -6.53
CA SER A 28 -7.14 -3.86 -5.30
C SER A 28 -6.91 -2.95 -4.09
N VAL A 29 -5.77 -2.24 -4.01
CA VAL A 29 -5.54 -1.29 -2.92
C VAL A 29 -6.24 0.04 -3.18
N PHE A 30 -6.37 0.46 -4.43
CA PHE A 30 -7.15 1.65 -4.78
C PHE A 30 -8.64 1.48 -4.51
N GLY A 31 -9.13 0.24 -4.57
CA GLY A 31 -10.54 -0.10 -4.37
C GLY A 31 -10.93 -0.40 -2.94
N GLN A 32 -10.11 -0.05 -1.96
CA GLN A 32 -10.45 -0.30 -0.57
C GLN A 32 -11.69 0.50 -0.15
N ASP A 33 -12.57 -0.17 0.58
CA ASP A 33 -13.78 0.42 1.15
C ASP A 33 -13.49 0.81 2.59
N TYR A 34 -12.89 2.01 2.79
CA TYR A 34 -12.52 2.48 4.11
C TYR A 34 -12.59 4.01 4.14
N GLU A 35 -13.28 4.53 5.15
CA GLU A 35 -13.52 5.97 5.29
C GLU A 35 -12.43 6.69 6.10
N GLY A 36 -11.58 5.96 6.81
CA GLY A 36 -10.50 6.55 7.59
C GLY A 36 -9.35 7.04 6.73
N PRO A 37 -8.36 7.71 7.32
CA PRO A 37 -7.21 8.22 6.58
C PRO A 37 -6.37 7.07 6.03
N VAL A 38 -6.08 7.12 4.72
CA VAL A 38 -5.24 6.13 4.04
C VAL A 38 -4.26 6.84 3.13
N GLU A 39 -3.01 6.38 3.15
CA GLU A 39 -2.06 6.68 2.09
C GLU A 39 -1.58 5.38 1.45
N ILE A 40 -1.30 5.42 0.17
CA ILE A 40 -0.86 4.26 -0.60
C ILE A 40 0.53 4.57 -1.14
N ILE A 41 1.49 3.73 -0.78
CA ILE A 41 2.87 3.86 -1.25
C ILE A 41 3.12 2.76 -2.26
N LEU A 42 3.36 3.17 -3.51
CA LEU A 42 3.73 2.26 -4.60
C LEU A 42 5.24 2.37 -4.78
N SER A 43 5.96 1.31 -4.45
CA SER A 43 7.42 1.34 -4.46
C SER A 43 7.98 0.24 -5.35
N ASP A 44 8.81 0.66 -6.32
CA ASP A 44 9.47 -0.23 -7.25
C ASP A 44 10.94 -0.41 -6.89
N ASP A 45 11.37 -1.67 -6.79
CA ASP A 45 12.75 -2.00 -6.43
C ASP A 45 13.61 -2.27 -7.67
N GLY A 46 13.77 -1.24 -8.48
CA GLY A 46 14.68 -1.32 -9.62
C GLY A 46 14.27 -2.35 -10.66
N SER A 47 12.99 -2.43 -11.01
CA SER A 47 12.51 -3.35 -12.04
C SER A 47 13.14 -3.05 -13.39
N SER A 48 13.48 -4.11 -14.13
CA SER A 48 13.96 -4.01 -15.50
C SER A 48 12.84 -4.09 -16.54
N ASP A 49 11.63 -4.47 -16.10
CA ASP A 49 10.43 -4.52 -16.94
C ASP A 49 9.57 -3.26 -16.77
N GLY A 50 8.31 -3.30 -17.22
CA GLY A 50 7.38 -2.18 -17.14
C GLY A 50 6.66 -1.98 -15.82
N THR A 51 7.10 -2.62 -14.74
CA THR A 51 6.44 -2.53 -13.44
C THR A 51 6.26 -1.08 -12.99
N PHE A 52 7.31 -0.27 -13.01
CA PHE A 52 7.22 1.10 -12.54
C PHE A 52 6.36 1.97 -13.46
N SER A 53 6.40 1.72 -14.76
CA SER A 53 5.54 2.44 -15.73
C SER A 53 4.06 2.21 -15.43
N VAL A 54 3.69 0.99 -15.03
CA VAL A 54 2.32 0.69 -14.61
C VAL A 54 1.96 1.44 -13.33
N MET A 55 2.87 1.48 -12.35
CA MET A 55 2.66 2.25 -11.12
C MET A 55 2.41 3.73 -11.43
N GLN A 56 3.21 4.32 -12.31
CA GLN A 56 3.05 5.73 -12.70
C GLN A 56 1.72 5.97 -13.39
N GLU A 57 1.35 5.11 -14.33
CA GLU A 57 0.09 5.21 -15.05
C GLU A 57 -1.10 5.12 -14.10
N MET A 58 -1.10 4.14 -13.22
CA MET A 58 -2.19 3.94 -12.27
C MET A 58 -2.30 5.12 -11.29
N ALA A 59 -1.18 5.62 -10.79
CA ALA A 59 -1.18 6.78 -9.90
C ALA A 59 -1.70 8.03 -10.59
N ALA A 60 -1.32 8.25 -11.85
CA ALA A 60 -1.75 9.41 -12.63
C ALA A 60 -3.26 9.39 -12.92
N GLN A 61 -3.84 8.21 -13.07
CA GLN A 61 -5.27 8.04 -13.37
C GLN A 61 -6.15 7.97 -12.13
N TYR A 62 -5.55 7.82 -10.95
CA TYR A 62 -6.32 7.68 -9.71
C TYR A 62 -7.07 8.98 -9.38
N ARG A 63 -8.34 8.85 -9.05
CA ARG A 63 -9.22 9.99 -8.70
C ARG A 63 -9.92 9.79 -7.34
N GLY A 64 -9.53 8.75 -6.60
CA GLY A 64 -10.11 8.45 -5.30
C GLY A 64 -9.61 9.35 -4.18
N PRO A 65 -10.06 9.09 -2.94
CA PRO A 65 -9.78 9.97 -1.80
C PRO A 65 -8.41 9.76 -1.14
N TYR A 66 -7.69 8.69 -1.49
CA TYR A 66 -6.46 8.34 -0.81
C TYR A 66 -5.26 9.06 -1.43
N ARG A 67 -4.28 9.39 -0.59
CA ARG A 67 -3.03 9.95 -1.06
C ARG A 67 -2.17 8.84 -1.65
N VAL A 68 -1.60 9.06 -2.83
CA VAL A 68 -0.73 8.09 -3.51
C VAL A 68 0.69 8.63 -3.60
N ILE A 69 1.65 7.83 -3.18
CA ILE A 69 3.07 8.17 -3.19
C ILE A 69 3.80 7.14 -4.05
N LEU A 70 4.65 7.62 -4.96
CA LEU A 70 5.49 6.77 -5.79
C LEU A 70 6.92 6.80 -5.29
N ASN A 71 7.58 5.66 -5.29
CA ASN A 71 9.01 5.54 -5.04
C ASN A 71 9.63 4.56 -6.02
N ARG A 72 10.83 4.86 -6.48
CA ARG A 72 11.60 3.97 -7.36
C ARG A 72 13.06 3.96 -6.95
N ASN A 73 13.62 2.76 -6.85
CA ASN A 73 15.04 2.56 -6.71
C ASN A 73 15.66 2.33 -8.10
N GLU A 74 16.75 3.00 -8.39
CA GLU A 74 17.46 2.77 -9.66
C GLU A 74 18.13 1.39 -9.66
N THR A 75 18.64 0.98 -8.51
CA THR A 75 19.27 -0.32 -8.30
C THR A 75 18.50 -1.10 -7.25
N PRO A 76 18.20 -2.39 -7.50
CA PRO A 76 17.48 -3.18 -6.52
C PRO A 76 18.21 -3.27 -5.19
N LEU A 77 17.46 -3.06 -4.10
CA LEU A 77 17.96 -3.23 -2.73
C LEU A 77 17.80 -4.67 -2.23
N GLY A 78 16.89 -5.42 -2.83
CA GLY A 78 16.45 -6.71 -2.33
C GLY A 78 15.20 -6.58 -1.48
N ARG A 79 14.48 -7.70 -1.31
CA ARG A 79 13.14 -7.71 -0.70
C ARG A 79 13.12 -7.10 0.71
N GLY A 80 13.98 -7.57 1.61
CA GLY A 80 13.98 -7.11 2.99
C GLY A 80 14.32 -5.62 3.13
N PRO A 81 15.46 -5.17 2.60
CA PRO A 81 15.81 -3.75 2.62
C PRO A 81 14.78 -2.87 1.93
N HIS A 82 14.18 -3.33 0.82
CA HIS A 82 13.15 -2.57 0.11
C HIS A 82 11.91 -2.37 0.99
N ILE A 83 11.46 -3.41 1.67
CA ILE A 83 10.31 -3.31 2.59
C ILE A 83 10.61 -2.31 3.70
N ARG A 84 11.81 -2.36 4.29
CA ARG A 84 12.20 -1.40 5.32
C ARG A 84 12.19 0.03 4.80
N GLN A 85 12.67 0.23 3.57
CA GLN A 85 12.65 1.55 2.93
C GLN A 85 11.21 2.05 2.77
N ALA A 86 10.33 1.20 2.26
CA ALA A 86 8.92 1.56 2.03
C ALA A 86 8.20 1.88 3.35
N VAL A 87 8.47 1.11 4.40
CA VAL A 87 7.94 1.40 5.74
C VAL A 87 8.41 2.79 6.21
N GLY A 88 9.66 3.15 5.94
CA GLY A 88 10.20 4.46 6.28
C GLY A 88 9.55 5.63 5.56
N LEU A 89 8.88 5.38 4.44
CA LEU A 89 8.13 6.40 3.70
C LEU A 89 6.72 6.62 4.26
N ALA A 90 6.25 5.72 5.11
CA ALA A 90 4.90 5.77 5.66
C ALA A 90 4.79 6.88 6.71
N SER A 91 3.68 7.63 6.67
CA SER A 91 3.41 8.71 7.62
C SER A 91 2.28 8.37 8.60
N HIS A 92 1.60 7.25 8.41
CA HIS A 92 0.52 6.82 9.29
C HIS A 92 0.98 5.77 10.29
N GLU A 93 0.19 5.61 11.35
CA GLU A 93 0.53 4.76 12.48
C GLU A 93 0.53 3.26 12.13
N TRP A 94 -0.44 2.85 11.32
CA TRP A 94 -0.62 1.44 11.00
C TRP A 94 -0.22 1.17 9.56
N ILE A 95 0.46 0.04 9.35
CA ILE A 95 1.01 -0.31 8.05
C ILE A 95 0.43 -1.65 7.61
N LEU A 96 -0.16 -1.67 6.40
CA LEU A 96 -0.53 -2.89 5.71
C LEU A 96 0.43 -3.11 4.55
N ARG A 97 1.03 -4.29 4.51
CA ARG A 97 1.93 -4.68 3.43
C ARG A 97 1.21 -5.46 2.35
N GLN A 98 1.60 -5.22 1.10
CA GLN A 98 1.13 -6.02 -0.02
C GLN A 98 2.25 -6.17 -1.05
N ASP A 99 2.43 -7.38 -1.56
CA ASP A 99 3.33 -7.64 -2.67
C ASP A 99 2.64 -7.35 -4.00
N GLY A 100 3.42 -7.02 -5.03
CA GLY A 100 2.90 -6.65 -6.35
C GLY A 100 2.25 -7.79 -7.14
N ASP A 101 2.27 -9.01 -6.61
CA ASP A 101 1.59 -10.18 -7.18
C ASP A 101 0.38 -10.63 -6.35
N ASP A 102 0.02 -9.88 -5.32
CA ASP A 102 -1.13 -10.17 -4.46
C ASP A 102 -2.27 -9.19 -4.73
N CYS A 103 -3.48 -9.58 -4.30
CA CYS A 103 -4.65 -8.71 -4.34
C CYS A 103 -5.32 -8.68 -2.97
N SER A 104 -5.83 -7.51 -2.59
CA SER A 104 -6.55 -7.33 -1.34
C SER A 104 -8.06 -7.37 -1.60
N PHE A 105 -8.82 -7.95 -0.68
CA PHE A 105 -10.27 -7.79 -0.69
C PHE A 105 -10.65 -6.33 -0.40
N PRO A 106 -11.80 -5.84 -0.91
CA PRO A 106 -12.21 -4.45 -0.72
C PRO A 106 -12.37 -4.03 0.76
N TRP A 107 -12.61 -4.97 1.65
CA TRP A 107 -12.84 -4.72 3.07
C TRP A 107 -11.61 -4.94 3.95
N ARG A 108 -10.42 -5.13 3.38
CA ARG A 108 -9.21 -5.42 4.16
C ARG A 108 -8.89 -4.33 5.17
N CYS A 109 -8.88 -3.07 4.74
CA CYS A 109 -8.59 -1.93 5.63
C CYS A 109 -9.66 -1.81 6.72
N ARG A 110 -10.92 -2.00 6.36
CA ARG A 110 -12.03 -1.91 7.30
C ARG A 110 -11.95 -3.01 8.37
N LEU A 111 -11.66 -4.23 7.96
CA LEU A 111 -11.49 -5.34 8.88
C LEU A 111 -10.29 -5.12 9.81
N PHE A 112 -9.18 -4.64 9.24
CA PHE A 112 -7.99 -4.32 10.02
C PHE A 112 -8.27 -3.23 11.06
N ALA A 113 -8.94 -2.16 10.64
CA ALA A 113 -9.31 -1.06 11.54
C ALA A 113 -10.21 -1.54 12.68
N TRP A 114 -11.18 -2.41 12.37
CA TRP A 114 -12.05 -3.01 13.38
C TRP A 114 -11.22 -3.80 14.41
N ALA A 115 -10.28 -4.62 13.95
CA ALA A 115 -9.42 -5.41 14.84
C ALA A 115 -8.56 -4.51 15.74
N VAL A 116 -8.01 -3.43 15.19
CA VAL A 116 -7.22 -2.45 15.96
C VAL A 116 -8.07 -1.77 17.02
N MET A 117 -9.29 -1.40 16.68
CA MET A 117 -10.20 -0.73 17.62
C MET A 117 -10.66 -1.66 18.76
N GLU A 118 -10.80 -2.97 18.48
CA GLU A 118 -11.13 -3.97 19.51
C GLU A 118 -9.94 -4.27 20.42
N ARG A 119 -8.72 -4.07 19.91
CA ARG A 119 -7.48 -4.35 20.65
C ARG A 119 -6.52 -3.18 20.53
N PRO A 120 -6.84 -2.02 21.15
CA PRO A 120 -6.03 -0.81 20.97
C PRO A 120 -4.59 -0.94 21.51
N ASP A 121 -4.32 -1.96 22.33
CA ASP A 121 -2.99 -2.28 22.84
C ASP A 121 -2.17 -3.18 21.91
N ALA A 122 -2.76 -3.63 20.81
CA ALA A 122 -2.05 -4.49 19.87
C ALA A 122 -0.95 -3.72 19.14
N VAL A 123 0.17 -4.39 18.86
CA VAL A 123 1.26 -3.85 18.03
C VAL A 123 1.24 -4.44 16.64
N ALA A 124 0.51 -5.53 16.43
CA ALA A 124 0.36 -6.17 15.13
C ALA A 124 -0.94 -6.96 15.08
N VAL A 125 -1.50 -7.09 13.89
CA VAL A 125 -2.67 -7.90 13.59
C VAL A 125 -2.30 -8.86 12.46
N VAL A 126 -2.48 -10.14 12.68
CA VAL A 126 -2.15 -11.19 11.70
C VAL A 126 -3.37 -12.01 11.32
#